data_6ab3d139e480528d3bcc2ca8c7bc0bd8
#
_entry.id   6ab3d139e480528d3bcc2ca8c7bc0bd8
#
_cell.length_a   1.000
_cell.length_b   1.000
_cell.length_c   1.000
_cell.angle_alpha   90.00
_cell.angle_beta   90.00
_cell.angle_gamma   90.00
#
_symmetry.space_group_name_H-M   'P 1'
#
loop_
_entity.id
_entity.type
_entity.pdbx_description
1 polymer ?
#
loop_
_entity_poly.entity_id
_entity_poly.type
_entity_poly.pdbx_seq_one_letter_code
_entity_poly.pdbx_strand_id
1 'polypeptide(L)'
;IDACIYDESRNNVISIRQKEELKQRLYNSIKKLDILQELLEDDSITEIMVNGSDSIFMERNGSIERWNKKFESENKLSDVAQRIVAMSNHMVNEASPIADTRLEDGSRVSIVLPPVAINGPIITIRKFFNKPITIDRLIELESITPEAAQFLEKLVKSKYNIFISGGTGSGKTTFLNVLSDYVPDDERVITIEDSAELQLHNINNIVRLEARVANSEGTNAVSIRDLIKASLRMRPDRIVVGEVRGPEAIDMLQAMNTGHDGSLSTGHANSPKDMLTR
;
A
#
# COMPACT_ATOMS: atom_id res chain seq x y z
N ILE A 1 -1.98 28.56 -17.58
CA ILE A 1 -3.27 28.44 -16.86
C ILE A 1 -3.80 29.84 -16.55
N ASP A 2 -3.07 30.69 -15.85
CA ASP A 2 -3.53 32.03 -15.43
C ASP A 2 -3.98 32.91 -16.62
N ALA A 3 -3.25 32.88 -17.73
CA ALA A 3 -3.62 33.62 -18.95
C ALA A 3 -4.94 33.13 -19.55
N CYS A 4 -5.14 31.81 -19.64
CA CYS A 4 -6.40 31.22 -20.16
C CYS A 4 -7.59 31.56 -19.26
N ILE A 5 -7.43 31.50 -17.94
CA ILE A 5 -8.46 31.85 -16.99
C ILE A 5 -8.79 33.36 -17.07
N TYR A 6 -7.79 34.19 -17.28
CA TYR A 6 -7.98 35.63 -17.44
C TYR A 6 -8.77 35.96 -18.70
N ASP A 7 -8.45 35.32 -19.84
CA ASP A 7 -9.18 35.53 -21.10
C ASP A 7 -10.64 35.05 -20.99
N GLU A 8 -10.89 33.89 -20.38
CA GLU A 8 -12.25 33.38 -20.15
C GLU A 8 -13.03 34.30 -19.19
N SER A 9 -12.38 34.87 -18.18
CA SER A 9 -12.99 35.79 -17.22
C SER A 9 -13.41 37.15 -17.81
N ARG A 10 -12.94 37.49 -19.01
CA ARG A 10 -13.44 38.69 -19.76
C ARG A 10 -14.83 38.48 -20.32
N ASN A 11 -15.18 37.24 -20.64
CA ASN A 11 -16.46 36.90 -21.27
C ASN A 11 -17.50 36.42 -20.23
N ASN A 12 -17.05 35.99 -19.06
CA ASN A 12 -17.89 35.46 -18.01
C ASN A 12 -17.59 36.10 -16.65
N VAL A 13 -18.60 36.47 -15.88
CA VAL A 13 -18.41 36.97 -14.51
C VAL A 13 -18.06 35.80 -13.60
N ILE A 14 -16.78 35.66 -13.31
CA ILE A 14 -16.22 34.59 -12.48
C ILE A 14 -15.75 35.21 -11.16
N SER A 15 -16.24 34.71 -10.02
CA SER A 15 -15.77 35.13 -8.70
C SER A 15 -14.32 34.70 -8.45
N ILE A 16 -13.65 35.34 -7.50
CA ILE A 16 -12.26 34.99 -7.12
C ILE A 16 -12.18 33.52 -6.71
N ARG A 17 -13.14 33.05 -5.93
CA ARG A 17 -13.22 31.64 -5.48
C ARG A 17 -13.35 30.68 -6.67
N GLN A 18 -14.21 30.97 -7.62
CA GLN A 18 -14.36 30.16 -8.84
C GLN A 18 -13.09 30.17 -9.70
N LYS A 19 -12.32 31.26 -9.73
CA LYS A 19 -11.04 31.31 -10.42
C LYS A 19 -10.02 30.37 -9.78
N GLU A 20 -9.92 30.37 -8.45
CA GLU A 20 -9.02 29.47 -7.73
C GLU A 20 -9.41 28.00 -7.92
N GLU A 21 -10.70 27.69 -7.81
CA GLU A 21 -11.23 26.33 -8.05
C GLU A 21 -10.94 25.87 -9.50
N LEU A 22 -11.16 26.73 -10.49
CA LEU A 22 -10.86 26.44 -11.90
C LEU A 22 -9.37 26.23 -12.13
N LYS A 23 -8.53 27.07 -11.52
CA LYS A 23 -7.06 26.97 -11.59
C LYS A 23 -6.59 25.63 -11.02
N GLN A 24 -7.09 25.24 -9.85
CA GLN A 24 -6.75 23.97 -9.22
C GLN A 24 -7.20 22.77 -10.08
N ARG A 25 -8.42 22.82 -10.62
CA ARG A 25 -8.94 21.76 -11.50
C ARG A 25 -8.10 21.61 -12.77
N LEU A 26 -7.76 22.72 -13.43
CA LEU A 26 -6.90 22.71 -14.61
C LEU A 26 -5.49 22.20 -14.27
N TYR A 27 -4.93 22.63 -13.14
CA TYR A 27 -3.64 22.12 -12.67
C TYR A 27 -3.69 20.60 -12.44
N ASN A 28 -4.70 20.12 -11.72
CA ASN A 28 -4.86 18.70 -11.45
C ASN A 28 -5.05 17.89 -12.75
N SER A 29 -5.82 18.40 -13.70
CA SER A 29 -6.04 17.75 -15.00
C SER A 29 -4.76 17.65 -15.83
N ILE A 30 -3.88 18.66 -15.79
CA ILE A 30 -2.67 18.72 -16.63
C ILE A 30 -1.46 18.06 -15.95
N LYS A 31 -1.30 18.25 -14.63
CA LYS A 31 -0.08 17.91 -13.89
C LYS A 31 -0.25 16.79 -12.86
N LYS A 32 -1.47 16.49 -12.46
CA LYS A 32 -1.83 15.53 -11.42
C LYS A 32 -2.75 14.42 -11.99
N LEU A 33 -3.49 13.75 -11.15
CA LEU A 33 -4.38 12.64 -11.51
C LEU A 33 -5.83 13.09 -11.72
N ASP A 34 -6.01 14.31 -12.28
CA ASP A 34 -7.33 14.87 -12.59
C ASP A 34 -8.22 14.94 -11.35
N ILE A 35 -9.49 14.52 -11.49
CA ILE A 35 -10.46 14.50 -10.40
C ILE A 35 -10.05 13.58 -9.25
N LEU A 36 -9.28 12.51 -9.50
CA LEU A 36 -8.83 11.59 -8.45
C LEU A 36 -7.90 12.28 -7.44
N GLN A 37 -7.29 13.40 -7.81
CA GLN A 37 -6.41 14.13 -6.91
C GLN A 37 -7.12 14.59 -5.64
N GLU A 38 -8.39 14.99 -5.73
CA GLU A 38 -9.20 15.40 -4.58
C GLU A 38 -9.39 14.25 -3.58
N LEU A 39 -9.57 13.02 -4.08
CA LEU A 39 -9.74 11.83 -3.23
C LEU A 39 -8.40 11.39 -2.63
N LEU A 40 -7.30 11.57 -3.36
CA LEU A 40 -5.96 11.26 -2.87
C LEU A 40 -5.53 12.20 -1.75
N GLU A 41 -5.94 13.46 -1.77
CA GLU A 41 -5.62 14.47 -0.76
C GLU A 41 -6.52 14.38 0.50
N ASP A 42 -7.61 13.62 0.47
CA ASP A 42 -8.50 13.43 1.62
C ASP A 42 -8.01 12.26 2.50
N ASP A 43 -7.41 12.57 3.65
CA ASP A 43 -6.88 11.59 4.62
C ASP A 43 -7.95 10.61 5.16
N SER A 44 -9.24 10.92 5.04
CA SER A 44 -10.31 10.02 5.50
C SER A 44 -10.62 8.87 4.54
N ILE A 45 -10.10 8.95 3.29
CA ILE A 45 -10.31 7.95 2.24
C ILE A 45 -9.17 6.95 2.26
N THR A 46 -9.51 5.67 2.33
CA THR A 46 -8.57 4.54 2.37
C THR A 46 -8.38 3.89 1.00
N GLU A 47 -9.45 3.83 0.20
CA GLU A 47 -9.43 3.18 -1.10
C GLU A 47 -10.27 3.96 -2.12
N ILE A 48 -9.83 3.99 -3.38
CA ILE A 48 -10.52 4.63 -4.51
C ILE A 48 -10.70 3.57 -5.59
N MET A 49 -11.93 3.38 -6.04
CA MET A 49 -12.31 2.37 -7.03
C MET A 49 -13.01 3.05 -8.22
N VAL A 50 -12.33 3.09 -9.37
CA VAL A 50 -12.85 3.64 -10.62
C VAL A 50 -13.28 2.49 -11.50
N ASN A 51 -14.57 2.36 -11.75
CA ASN A 51 -15.18 1.31 -12.56
C ASN A 51 -15.71 1.90 -13.88
N GLY A 52 -14.80 2.32 -14.75
CA GLY A 52 -15.13 3.11 -15.94
C GLY A 52 -15.31 4.60 -15.63
N SER A 53 -15.57 5.39 -16.68
CA SER A 53 -15.62 6.86 -16.60
C SER A 53 -16.74 7.41 -15.70
N ASP A 54 -17.86 6.68 -15.59
CA ASP A 54 -19.08 7.16 -14.95
C ASP A 54 -19.28 6.68 -13.50
N SER A 55 -18.43 5.79 -13.01
CA SER A 55 -18.67 5.09 -11.75
C SER A 55 -17.42 5.05 -10.88
N ILE A 56 -17.39 5.95 -9.89
CA ILE A 56 -16.29 6.04 -8.94
C ILE A 56 -16.83 5.78 -7.53
N PHE A 57 -16.16 4.91 -6.80
CA PHE A 57 -16.41 4.61 -5.40
C PHE A 57 -15.17 4.93 -4.57
N MET A 58 -15.38 5.19 -3.30
CA MET A 58 -14.33 5.39 -2.33
C MET A 58 -14.69 4.66 -1.03
N GLU A 59 -13.68 4.18 -0.33
CA GLU A 59 -13.86 3.72 1.04
C GLU A 59 -13.47 4.86 1.98
N ARG A 60 -14.40 5.20 2.88
CA ARG A 60 -14.21 6.21 3.92
C ARG A 60 -14.66 5.65 5.26
N ASN A 61 -13.77 5.67 6.26
CA ASN A 61 -14.06 5.14 7.60
C ASN A 61 -14.62 3.70 7.59
N GLY A 62 -14.13 2.84 6.69
CA GLY A 62 -14.56 1.45 6.55
C GLY A 62 -15.90 1.24 5.81
N SER A 63 -16.48 2.30 5.25
CA SER A 63 -17.71 2.24 4.45
C SER A 63 -17.45 2.62 3.00
N ILE A 64 -18.01 1.85 2.08
CA ILE A 64 -17.91 2.14 0.65
C ILE A 64 -19.03 3.09 0.24
N GLU A 65 -18.66 4.22 -0.35
CA GLU A 65 -19.57 5.26 -0.81
C GLU A 65 -19.34 5.52 -2.31
N ARG A 66 -20.42 5.85 -3.02
CA ARG A 66 -20.31 6.32 -4.40
C ARG A 66 -19.97 7.79 -4.43
N TRP A 67 -18.94 8.15 -5.20
CA TRP A 67 -18.61 9.55 -5.42
C TRP A 67 -19.52 10.19 -6.48
N ASN A 68 -19.83 11.46 -6.30
CA ASN A 68 -20.77 12.19 -7.17
C ASN A 68 -20.14 12.80 -8.42
N LYS A 69 -18.80 12.71 -8.57
CA LYS A 69 -18.09 13.16 -9.77
C LYS A 69 -17.78 11.99 -10.68
N LYS A 70 -17.52 12.30 -11.96
CA LYS A 70 -17.17 11.36 -13.00
C LYS A 70 -16.14 11.96 -13.95
N PHE A 71 -15.45 11.14 -14.71
CA PHE A 71 -14.58 11.60 -15.79
C PHE A 71 -15.41 12.13 -16.96
N GLU A 72 -14.86 13.11 -17.69
CA GLU A 72 -15.51 13.68 -18.88
C GLU A 72 -15.69 12.64 -20.00
N SER A 73 -14.77 11.67 -20.10
CA SER A 73 -14.78 10.62 -21.10
C SER A 73 -13.90 9.43 -20.70
N GLU A 74 -14.08 8.29 -21.35
CA GLU A 74 -13.20 7.14 -21.23
C GLU A 74 -11.75 7.45 -21.66
N ASN A 75 -11.60 8.29 -22.70
CA ASN A 75 -10.27 8.72 -23.13
C ASN A 75 -9.53 9.46 -22.01
N LYS A 76 -10.23 10.34 -21.29
CA LYS A 76 -9.64 11.06 -20.17
C LYS A 76 -9.22 10.12 -19.03
N LEU A 77 -10.03 9.11 -18.74
CA LEU A 77 -9.68 8.07 -17.76
C LEU A 77 -8.48 7.25 -18.23
N SER A 78 -8.43 6.89 -19.53
CA SER A 78 -7.30 6.19 -20.12
C SER A 78 -6.00 7.01 -20.03
N ASP A 79 -6.07 8.33 -20.28
CA ASP A 79 -4.93 9.23 -20.13
C ASP A 79 -4.40 9.25 -18.69
N VAL A 80 -5.30 9.24 -17.70
CA VAL A 80 -4.92 9.16 -16.27
C VAL A 80 -4.27 7.82 -15.98
N ALA A 81 -4.82 6.70 -16.46
CA ALA A 81 -4.23 5.37 -16.32
C ALA A 81 -2.82 5.32 -16.90
N GLN A 82 -2.64 5.80 -18.13
CA GLN A 82 -1.32 5.86 -18.79
C GLN A 82 -0.33 6.73 -18.01
N ARG A 83 -0.78 7.85 -17.46
CA ARG A 83 0.05 8.74 -16.65
C ARG A 83 0.54 8.05 -15.37
N ILE A 84 -0.33 7.33 -14.67
CA ILE A 84 0.04 6.58 -13.47
C ILE A 84 1.12 5.54 -13.80
N VAL A 85 0.94 4.79 -14.86
CA VAL A 85 1.87 3.73 -15.28
C VAL A 85 3.22 4.31 -15.72
N ALA A 86 3.20 5.45 -16.42
CA ALA A 86 4.43 6.12 -16.87
C ALA A 86 5.31 6.61 -15.70
N MET A 87 4.72 6.96 -14.54
CA MET A 87 5.49 7.35 -13.34
C MET A 87 6.36 6.22 -12.79
N SER A 88 6.02 4.96 -13.05
CA SER A 88 6.70 3.76 -12.52
C SER A 88 7.52 2.99 -13.57
N ASN A 89 7.78 3.58 -14.73
CA ASN A 89 8.48 2.93 -15.85
C ASN A 89 7.85 1.60 -16.30
N HIS A 90 6.55 1.43 -16.07
CA HIS A 90 5.77 0.33 -16.61
C HIS A 90 5.07 0.75 -17.90
N MET A 91 4.56 -0.21 -18.64
CA MET A 91 3.69 0.03 -19.80
C MET A 91 2.42 -0.78 -19.63
N VAL A 92 1.29 -0.17 -19.93
CA VAL A 92 -0.01 -0.83 -20.01
C VAL A 92 -0.62 -0.51 -21.39
N ASN A 93 -1.06 -1.55 -22.10
CA ASN A 93 -1.67 -1.43 -23.42
C ASN A 93 -2.59 -2.64 -23.69
N GLU A 94 -3.20 -2.71 -24.85
CA GLU A 94 -4.09 -3.82 -25.22
C GLU A 94 -3.41 -5.21 -25.18
N ALA A 95 -2.11 -5.30 -25.45
CA ALA A 95 -1.34 -6.54 -25.37
C ALA A 95 -0.98 -6.93 -23.94
N SER A 96 -0.81 -5.95 -23.04
CA SER A 96 -0.57 -6.12 -21.61
C SER A 96 -1.52 -5.21 -20.83
N PRO A 97 -2.80 -5.62 -20.71
CA PRO A 97 -3.86 -4.73 -20.22
C PRO A 97 -3.93 -4.60 -18.69
N ILE A 98 -3.09 -5.32 -17.96
CA ILE A 98 -3.05 -5.31 -16.49
C ILE A 98 -1.72 -4.75 -16.03
N ALA A 99 -1.76 -3.78 -15.11
CA ALA A 99 -0.59 -3.22 -14.49
C ALA A 99 -0.83 -2.97 -13.00
N ASP A 100 0.09 -3.45 -12.16
CA ASP A 100 0.16 -3.11 -10.76
C ASP A 100 1.35 -2.17 -10.55
N THR A 101 1.13 -1.04 -9.91
CA THR A 101 2.13 0.01 -9.75
C THR A 101 1.92 0.79 -8.46
N ARG A 102 2.72 1.85 -8.26
CA ARG A 102 2.60 2.75 -7.11
C ARG A 102 2.68 4.21 -7.53
N LEU A 103 1.99 5.03 -6.76
CA LEU A 103 2.18 6.47 -6.79
C LEU A 103 3.42 6.88 -5.99
N GLU A 104 3.84 8.12 -6.13
CA GLU A 104 5.01 8.68 -5.41
C GLU A 104 4.83 8.67 -3.88
N ASP A 105 3.59 8.74 -3.41
CA ASP A 105 3.24 8.67 -1.99
C ASP A 105 3.25 7.24 -1.41
N GLY A 106 3.55 6.23 -2.25
CA GLY A 106 3.54 4.81 -1.89
C GLY A 106 2.19 4.12 -2.05
N SER A 107 1.13 4.83 -2.42
CA SER A 107 -0.19 4.25 -2.68
C SER A 107 -0.12 3.22 -3.80
N ARG A 108 -0.72 2.04 -3.59
CA ARG A 108 -0.77 0.97 -4.59
C ARG A 108 -1.86 1.23 -5.60
N VAL A 109 -1.57 0.99 -6.86
CA VAL A 109 -2.53 1.16 -7.95
C VAL A 109 -2.56 -0.09 -8.80
N SER A 110 -3.76 -0.67 -8.95
CA SER A 110 -4.05 -1.71 -9.93
C SER A 110 -4.87 -1.13 -11.07
N ILE A 111 -4.43 -1.38 -12.29
CA ILE A 111 -5.05 -0.88 -13.51
C ILE A 111 -5.39 -2.06 -14.41
N VAL A 112 -6.62 -2.07 -14.92
CA VAL A 112 -7.05 -3.03 -15.95
C VAL A 112 -7.68 -2.24 -17.11
N LEU A 113 -7.14 -2.43 -18.31
CA LEU A 113 -7.63 -1.77 -19.51
C LEU A 113 -8.51 -2.68 -20.39
N PRO A 114 -9.32 -2.11 -21.27
CA PRO A 114 -9.93 -2.86 -22.37
C PRO A 114 -8.85 -3.58 -23.21
N PRO A 115 -9.17 -4.74 -23.81
CA PRO A 115 -10.50 -5.39 -23.90
C PRO A 115 -10.86 -6.25 -22.69
N VAL A 116 -9.94 -6.45 -21.74
CA VAL A 116 -10.17 -7.28 -20.52
C VAL A 116 -11.18 -6.58 -19.60
N ALA A 117 -11.06 -5.28 -19.42
CA ALA A 117 -12.02 -4.47 -18.69
C ALA A 117 -13.21 -4.11 -19.60
N ILE A 118 -14.33 -4.82 -19.45
CA ILE A 118 -15.51 -4.69 -20.32
C ILE A 118 -16.22 -3.33 -20.17
N ASN A 119 -16.17 -2.75 -18.99
CA ASN A 119 -16.85 -1.49 -18.66
C ASN A 119 -15.97 -0.24 -18.88
N GLY A 120 -14.90 -0.35 -19.66
CA GLY A 120 -13.88 0.68 -19.80
C GLY A 120 -12.71 0.51 -18.81
N PRO A 121 -11.75 1.44 -18.78
CA PRO A 121 -10.61 1.34 -17.86
C PRO A 121 -11.04 1.25 -16.40
N ILE A 122 -10.40 0.36 -15.66
CA ILE A 122 -10.58 0.19 -14.21
C ILE A 122 -9.30 0.64 -13.52
N ILE A 123 -9.44 1.44 -12.46
CA ILE A 123 -8.32 1.86 -11.61
C ILE A 123 -8.73 1.64 -10.16
N THR A 124 -7.96 0.87 -9.41
CA THR A 124 -8.12 0.74 -7.96
C THR A 124 -6.89 1.29 -7.28
N ILE A 125 -7.06 2.25 -6.38
CA ILE A 125 -5.98 2.87 -5.62
C ILE A 125 -6.20 2.58 -4.14
N ARG A 126 -5.27 1.86 -3.53
CA ARG A 126 -5.22 1.68 -2.08
C ARG A 126 -4.20 2.66 -1.52
N LYS A 127 -4.70 3.64 -0.78
CA LYS A 127 -3.86 4.72 -0.24
C LYS A 127 -2.88 4.20 0.80
N PHE A 128 -1.69 4.76 0.75
CA PHE A 128 -0.68 4.53 1.76
C PHE A 128 -0.82 5.57 2.88
N PHE A 129 -1.04 5.11 4.11
CA PHE A 129 -1.20 6.00 5.26
C PHE A 129 0.15 6.27 5.90
N ASN A 130 0.56 7.54 5.90
CA ASN A 130 1.79 7.98 6.56
C ASN A 130 1.67 8.17 8.08
N LYS A 131 0.47 8.00 8.65
CA LYS A 131 0.27 8.12 10.11
C LYS A 131 0.25 6.71 10.71
N PRO A 132 1.36 6.26 11.34
CA PRO A 132 1.38 4.95 11.96
C PRO A 132 0.38 4.91 13.12
N ILE A 133 -0.35 3.81 13.21
CA ILE A 133 -1.16 3.52 14.38
C ILE A 133 -0.22 3.09 15.49
N THR A 134 -0.34 3.72 16.67
CA THR A 134 0.44 3.38 17.85
C THR A 134 -0.29 2.35 18.70
N ILE A 135 0.45 1.71 19.63
CA ILE A 135 -0.15 0.79 20.61
C ILE A 135 -1.20 1.48 21.47
N ASP A 136 -0.95 2.74 21.89
CA ASP A 136 -1.89 3.52 22.68
C ASP A 136 -3.20 3.72 21.92
N ARG A 137 -3.11 3.96 20.62
CA ARG A 137 -4.31 4.09 19.76
C ARG A 137 -5.08 2.78 19.65
N LEU A 138 -4.41 1.63 19.61
CA LEU A 138 -5.08 0.32 19.62
C LEU A 138 -5.77 0.06 20.97
N ILE A 139 -5.18 0.51 22.08
CA ILE A 139 -5.80 0.41 23.41
C ILE A 139 -7.03 1.34 23.49
N GLU A 140 -6.94 2.59 23.04
CA GLU A 140 -8.08 3.52 22.98
C GLU A 140 -9.24 2.98 22.12
N LEU A 141 -8.93 2.27 21.05
CA LEU A 141 -9.92 1.62 20.17
C LEU A 141 -10.43 0.29 20.73
N GLU A 142 -10.04 -0.10 21.94
CA GLU A 142 -10.37 -1.38 22.57
C GLU A 142 -9.99 -2.61 21.73
N SER A 143 -9.05 -2.45 20.79
CA SER A 143 -8.56 -3.54 19.95
C SER A 143 -7.60 -4.46 20.68
N ILE A 144 -6.96 -3.96 21.73
CA ILE A 144 -6.07 -4.71 22.63
C ILE A 144 -6.16 -4.16 24.05
N THR A 145 -6.00 -5.02 25.05
CA THR A 145 -5.93 -4.56 26.44
C THR A 145 -4.53 -4.09 26.80
N PRO A 146 -4.39 -3.19 27.80
CA PRO A 146 -3.07 -2.73 28.26
C PRO A 146 -2.17 -3.89 28.74
N GLU A 147 -2.74 -4.90 29.39
CA GLU A 147 -2.02 -6.07 29.87
C GLU A 147 -1.47 -6.91 28.72
N ALA A 148 -2.29 -7.12 27.67
CA ALA A 148 -1.86 -7.85 26.47
C ALA A 148 -0.77 -7.08 25.73
N ALA A 149 -0.87 -5.75 25.63
CA ALA A 149 0.15 -4.89 25.03
C ALA A 149 1.50 -5.03 25.77
N GLN A 150 1.50 -4.93 27.10
CA GLN A 150 2.70 -5.12 27.93
C GLN A 150 3.30 -6.54 27.80
N PHE A 151 2.45 -7.55 27.67
CA PHE A 151 2.91 -8.91 27.46
C PHE A 151 3.61 -9.06 26.10
N LEU A 152 3.01 -8.54 25.04
CA LEU A 152 3.59 -8.56 23.70
C LEU A 152 4.91 -7.77 23.61
N GLU A 153 4.99 -6.62 24.27
CA GLU A 153 6.23 -5.86 24.39
C GLU A 153 7.36 -6.73 24.97
N LYS A 154 7.07 -7.45 26.06
CA LYS A 154 8.05 -8.37 26.69
C LYS A 154 8.46 -9.49 25.73
N LEU A 155 7.52 -10.07 24.98
CA LEU A 155 7.81 -11.11 23.99
C LEU A 155 8.73 -10.59 22.88
N VAL A 156 8.44 -9.42 22.32
CA VAL A 156 9.27 -8.80 21.28
C VAL A 156 10.67 -8.52 21.82
N LYS A 157 10.80 -7.88 22.97
CA LYS A 157 12.10 -7.56 23.59
C LYS A 157 12.90 -8.82 23.96
N SER A 158 12.22 -9.91 24.33
CA SER A 158 12.85 -11.20 24.65
C SER A 158 13.11 -12.06 23.42
N LYS A 159 13.00 -11.52 22.23
CA LYS A 159 13.29 -12.21 20.95
C LYS A 159 12.43 -13.45 20.71
N TYR A 160 11.16 -13.43 21.10
CA TYR A 160 10.22 -14.45 20.64
C TYR A 160 9.88 -14.26 19.17
N ASN A 161 9.84 -15.35 18.44
CA ASN A 161 9.33 -15.35 17.06
C ASN A 161 7.79 -15.22 17.10
N ILE A 162 7.25 -14.26 16.38
CA ILE A 162 5.81 -13.94 16.44
C ILE A 162 5.21 -14.03 15.04
N PHE A 163 4.14 -14.81 14.93
CA PHE A 163 3.31 -14.94 13.74
C PHE A 163 1.93 -14.33 13.99
N ILE A 164 1.53 -13.37 13.17
CA ILE A 164 0.23 -12.71 13.24
C ILE A 164 -0.67 -13.28 12.16
N SER A 165 -1.77 -13.93 12.54
CA SER A 165 -2.73 -14.50 11.61
C SER A 165 -4.07 -13.79 11.65
N GLY A 166 -4.75 -13.76 10.50
CA GLY A 166 -6.08 -13.16 10.39
C GLY A 166 -6.56 -13.08 8.94
N GLY A 167 -7.81 -12.73 8.74
CA GLY A 167 -8.43 -12.53 7.42
C GLY A 167 -7.89 -11.28 6.70
N THR A 168 -8.33 -11.08 5.47
CA THR A 168 -8.06 -9.85 4.72
C THR A 168 -8.71 -8.65 5.43
N GLY A 169 -8.02 -7.52 5.51
CA GLY A 169 -8.52 -6.31 6.17
C GLY A 169 -8.58 -6.38 7.70
N SER A 170 -8.09 -7.45 8.35
CA SER A 170 -8.12 -7.59 9.82
C SER A 170 -7.08 -6.78 10.57
N GLY A 171 -6.23 -6.00 9.88
CA GLY A 171 -5.21 -5.16 10.50
C GLY A 171 -3.89 -5.87 10.82
N LYS A 172 -3.58 -7.03 10.20
CA LYS A 172 -2.33 -7.78 10.43
C LYS A 172 -1.07 -6.94 10.24
N THR A 173 -0.96 -6.26 9.11
CA THR A 173 0.20 -5.38 8.80
C THR A 173 0.28 -4.20 9.77
N THR A 174 -0.86 -3.62 10.13
CA THR A 174 -0.94 -2.57 11.15
C THR A 174 -0.42 -3.07 12.49
N PHE A 175 -0.86 -4.25 12.91
CA PHE A 175 -0.43 -4.86 14.17
C PHE A 175 1.05 -5.26 14.14
N LEU A 176 1.54 -5.75 13.00
CA LEU A 176 2.96 -6.05 12.79
C LEU A 176 3.81 -4.78 12.93
N ASN A 177 3.37 -3.65 12.35
CA ASN A 177 4.04 -2.36 12.52
C ASN A 177 4.12 -1.95 14.00
N VAL A 178 2.97 -2.01 14.71
CA VAL A 178 2.91 -1.68 16.14
C VAL A 178 3.84 -2.55 16.99
N LEU A 179 3.90 -3.85 16.73
CA LEU A 179 4.82 -4.74 17.45
C LEU A 179 6.29 -4.47 17.09
N SER A 180 6.55 -4.07 15.86
CA SER A 180 7.91 -3.74 15.42
C SER A 180 8.47 -2.51 16.10
N ASP A 181 7.62 -1.60 16.61
CA ASP A 181 8.06 -0.44 17.39
C ASP A 181 8.67 -0.82 18.77
N TYR A 182 8.44 -2.04 19.23
CA TYR A 182 9.08 -2.57 20.44
C TYR A 182 10.44 -3.20 20.22
N VAL A 183 10.88 -3.33 18.95
CA VAL A 183 12.22 -3.84 18.63
C VAL A 183 13.26 -2.83 19.08
N PRO A 184 14.32 -3.25 19.83
CA PRO A 184 15.40 -2.37 20.23
C PRO A 184 16.06 -1.65 19.04
N ASP A 185 16.42 -0.38 19.22
CA ASP A 185 16.95 0.50 18.17
C ASP A 185 18.40 0.17 17.76
N ASP A 186 19.11 -0.62 18.58
CA ASP A 186 20.46 -1.11 18.34
C ASP A 186 20.50 -2.39 17.48
N GLU A 187 19.35 -3.02 17.21
CA GLU A 187 19.25 -4.21 16.39
C GLU A 187 19.23 -3.89 14.89
N ARG A 188 19.85 -4.77 14.10
CA ARG A 188 19.75 -4.74 12.64
C ARG A 188 18.53 -5.52 12.18
N VAL A 189 17.57 -4.83 11.57
CA VAL A 189 16.34 -5.43 11.06
C VAL A 189 16.33 -5.44 9.55
N ILE A 190 15.94 -6.56 8.97
CA ILE A 190 15.70 -6.67 7.53
C ILE A 190 14.21 -6.92 7.32
N THR A 191 13.53 -6.01 6.61
CA THR A 191 12.14 -6.21 6.19
C THR A 191 12.10 -6.80 4.78
N ILE A 192 11.17 -7.73 4.55
CA ILE A 192 10.95 -8.40 3.27
C ILE A 192 9.46 -8.39 2.99
N GLU A 193 9.06 -7.82 1.86
CA GLU A 193 7.65 -7.64 1.51
C GLU A 193 7.40 -7.86 0.02
N ASP A 194 6.20 -8.30 -0.35
CA ASP A 194 5.75 -8.25 -1.75
C ASP A 194 5.65 -6.81 -2.24
N SER A 195 5.28 -5.93 -1.32
CA SER A 195 5.06 -4.53 -1.54
C SER A 195 5.31 -3.80 -0.23
N ALA A 196 6.25 -2.85 -0.21
CA ALA A 196 6.70 -2.18 1.02
C ALA A 196 5.55 -1.38 1.68
N GLU A 197 4.97 -1.93 2.74
CA GLU A 197 3.93 -1.34 3.60
C GLU A 197 4.43 -1.12 5.03
N LEU A 198 5.49 -1.81 5.44
CA LEU A 198 6.02 -1.73 6.80
C LEU A 198 6.66 -0.38 7.05
N GLN A 199 6.30 0.22 8.18
CA GLN A 199 6.76 1.54 8.63
C GLN A 199 7.44 1.41 9.98
N LEU A 200 8.67 0.91 10.00
CA LEU A 200 9.48 0.78 11.20
C LEU A 200 10.26 2.10 11.40
N HIS A 201 9.76 2.97 12.26
CA HIS A 201 10.33 4.31 12.46
C HIS A 201 11.44 4.36 13.52
N ASN A 202 11.42 3.47 14.50
CA ASN A 202 12.30 3.49 15.66
C ASN A 202 13.61 2.71 15.47
N ILE A 203 13.85 2.12 14.29
CA ILE A 203 15.01 1.27 14.03
C ILE A 203 16.04 2.01 13.20
N ASN A 204 17.23 2.23 13.75
CA ASN A 204 18.32 2.95 13.09
C ASN A 204 18.97 2.13 11.97
N ASN A 205 19.13 0.82 12.17
CA ASN A 205 19.80 -0.07 11.22
C ASN A 205 18.80 -0.96 10.50
N ILE A 206 18.05 -0.38 9.57
CA ILE A 206 17.02 -1.08 8.80
C ILE A 206 17.45 -1.28 7.34
N VAL A 207 17.20 -2.48 6.81
CA VAL A 207 17.28 -2.80 5.39
C VAL A 207 15.89 -3.20 4.91
N ARG A 208 15.41 -2.56 3.85
CA ARG A 208 14.11 -2.85 3.26
C ARG A 208 14.30 -3.57 1.93
N LEU A 209 13.72 -4.76 1.80
CA LEU A 209 13.76 -5.57 0.59
C LEU A 209 12.33 -5.77 0.08
N GLU A 210 12.15 -5.57 -1.20
CA GLU A 210 10.88 -5.75 -1.87
C GLU A 210 11.01 -6.78 -2.99
N ALA A 211 10.04 -7.71 -3.05
CA ALA A 211 9.93 -8.68 -4.11
C ALA A 211 9.68 -7.99 -5.46
N ARG A 212 10.12 -8.60 -6.51
CA ARG A 212 9.91 -8.07 -7.85
C ARG A 212 9.20 -9.11 -8.72
N VAL A 213 8.07 -8.71 -9.27
CA VAL A 213 7.36 -9.49 -10.28
C VAL A 213 8.22 -9.59 -11.54
N ALA A 214 8.10 -10.69 -12.28
CA ALA A 214 8.75 -10.83 -13.58
C ALA A 214 8.37 -9.67 -14.51
N ASN A 215 9.33 -9.25 -15.34
CA ASN A 215 9.06 -8.28 -16.39
C ASN A 215 8.13 -8.87 -17.49
N SER A 216 7.79 -8.07 -18.51
CA SER A 216 6.95 -8.49 -19.64
C SER A 216 7.51 -9.71 -20.42
N GLU A 217 8.80 -10.01 -20.27
CA GLU A 217 9.47 -11.15 -20.89
C GLU A 217 9.48 -12.40 -19.98
N GLY A 218 8.84 -12.33 -18.80
CA GLY A 218 8.80 -13.41 -17.83
C GLY A 218 10.13 -13.62 -17.07
N THR A 219 11.05 -12.66 -17.14
CA THR A 219 12.39 -12.73 -16.53
C THR A 219 12.54 -11.76 -15.35
N ASN A 220 13.65 -11.88 -14.63
CA ASN A 220 14.05 -10.97 -13.55
C ASN A 220 13.10 -10.92 -12.34
N ALA A 221 12.28 -11.94 -12.10
CA ALA A 221 11.55 -12.07 -10.86
C ALA A 221 12.50 -12.26 -9.67
N VAL A 222 12.14 -11.64 -8.54
CA VAL A 222 12.82 -11.88 -7.24
C VAL A 222 11.74 -12.16 -6.22
N SER A 223 11.66 -13.39 -5.76
CA SER A 223 10.63 -13.83 -4.82
C SER A 223 10.97 -13.47 -3.37
N ILE A 224 9.96 -13.46 -2.48
CA ILE A 224 10.16 -13.36 -1.03
C ILE A 224 11.15 -14.44 -0.56
N ARG A 225 11.06 -15.65 -1.10
CA ARG A 225 11.95 -16.75 -0.80
C ARG A 225 13.43 -16.44 -1.10
N ASP A 226 13.70 -15.82 -2.26
CA ASP A 226 15.06 -15.42 -2.63
C ASP A 226 15.60 -14.33 -1.71
N LEU A 227 14.71 -13.39 -1.30
CA LEU A 227 15.06 -12.32 -0.38
C LEU A 227 15.32 -12.83 1.04
N ILE A 228 14.56 -13.81 1.55
CA ILE A 228 14.84 -14.47 2.83
C ILE A 228 16.23 -15.12 2.79
N LYS A 229 16.53 -15.89 1.75
CA LYS A 229 17.85 -16.52 1.60
C LYS A 229 19.00 -15.51 1.48
N ALA A 230 18.75 -14.38 0.84
CA ALA A 230 19.73 -13.31 0.73
C ALA A 230 19.95 -12.62 2.09
N SER A 231 18.87 -12.35 2.84
CA SER A 231 18.91 -11.66 4.12
C SER A 231 19.75 -12.39 5.16
N LEU A 232 19.75 -13.73 5.16
CA LEU A 232 20.57 -14.55 6.08
C LEU A 232 22.08 -14.27 5.96
N ARG A 233 22.53 -13.73 4.82
CA ARG A 233 23.92 -13.35 4.58
C ARG A 233 24.23 -11.88 4.89
N MET A 234 23.20 -11.12 5.30
CA MET A 234 23.32 -9.69 5.59
C MET A 234 23.51 -9.38 7.07
N ARG A 235 23.74 -10.42 7.90
CA ARG A 235 23.88 -10.30 9.37
C ARG A 235 22.69 -9.62 10.04
N PRO A 236 21.46 -10.09 9.84
CA PRO A 236 20.31 -9.56 10.54
C PRO A 236 20.30 -10.01 12.01
N ASP A 237 19.86 -9.14 12.90
CA ASP A 237 19.43 -9.54 14.23
C ASP A 237 18.00 -10.06 14.20
N ARG A 238 17.15 -9.47 13.33
CA ARG A 238 15.78 -9.92 13.06
C ARG A 238 15.43 -9.83 11.59
N ILE A 239 14.53 -10.72 11.17
CA ILE A 239 13.92 -10.68 9.84
C ILE A 239 12.42 -10.46 10.03
N VAL A 240 11.87 -9.44 9.39
CA VAL A 240 10.44 -9.14 9.40
C VAL A 240 9.89 -9.37 8.00
N VAL A 241 9.06 -10.41 7.85
CA VAL A 241 8.41 -10.69 6.58
C VAL A 241 6.98 -10.18 6.63
N GLY A 242 6.64 -9.24 5.75
CA GLY A 242 5.33 -8.61 5.73
C GLY A 242 4.20 -9.63 5.67
N GLU A 243 4.32 -10.61 4.79
CA GLU A 243 3.37 -11.73 4.71
C GLU A 243 4.02 -12.97 4.10
N VAL A 244 3.66 -14.15 4.62
CA VAL A 244 3.97 -15.45 4.01
C VAL A 244 2.68 -16.10 3.51
N ARG A 245 2.71 -16.58 2.27
CA ARG A 245 1.54 -17.17 1.58
C ARG A 245 1.81 -18.55 1.03
N GLY A 246 3.07 -18.94 0.90
CA GLY A 246 3.49 -20.14 0.19
C GLY A 246 4.76 -20.79 0.76
N PRO A 247 5.60 -21.38 -0.09
CA PRO A 247 6.77 -22.16 0.33
C PRO A 247 7.83 -21.34 1.07
N GLU A 248 7.82 -20.02 0.97
CA GLU A 248 8.70 -19.11 1.74
C GLU A 248 8.46 -19.22 3.26
N ALA A 249 7.31 -19.72 3.69
CA ALA A 249 7.04 -19.96 5.11
C ALA A 249 8.05 -20.92 5.72
N ILE A 250 8.46 -21.95 4.99
CA ILE A 250 9.48 -22.92 5.45
C ILE A 250 10.84 -22.24 5.58
N ASP A 251 11.23 -21.40 4.60
CA ASP A 251 12.50 -20.66 4.65
C ASP A 251 12.50 -19.67 5.84
N MET A 252 11.36 -19.05 6.15
CA MET A 252 11.21 -18.17 7.32
C MET A 252 11.34 -18.96 8.63
N LEU A 253 10.70 -20.11 8.77
CA LEU A 253 10.84 -20.99 9.94
C LEU A 253 12.28 -21.49 10.11
N GLN A 254 12.97 -21.80 9.01
CA GLN A 254 14.39 -22.14 9.06
C GLN A 254 15.25 -20.97 9.56
N ALA A 255 14.96 -19.74 9.10
CA ALA A 255 15.64 -18.54 9.58
C ALA A 255 15.45 -18.38 11.10
N MET A 256 14.22 -18.53 11.59
CA MET A 256 13.88 -18.49 13.02
C MET A 256 14.60 -19.56 13.84
N ASN A 257 14.91 -20.72 13.24
CA ASN A 257 15.61 -21.84 13.91
C ASN A 257 17.15 -21.76 13.83
N THR A 258 17.69 -20.84 13.05
CA THR A 258 19.13 -20.77 12.77
C THR A 258 19.81 -19.51 13.33
N GLY A 259 19.27 -18.97 14.44
CA GLY A 259 19.89 -17.87 15.18
C GLY A 259 19.37 -16.48 14.82
N HIS A 260 18.20 -16.39 14.16
CA HIS A 260 17.51 -15.12 13.88
C HIS A 260 16.24 -15.02 14.74
N ASP A 261 16.43 -15.19 16.07
CA ASP A 261 15.35 -15.12 17.02
C ASP A 261 14.70 -13.72 17.07
N GLY A 262 13.42 -13.69 17.39
CA GLY A 262 12.65 -12.44 17.43
C GLY A 262 12.16 -11.97 16.06
N SER A 263 12.21 -12.83 15.06
CA SER A 263 11.66 -12.57 13.72
C SER A 263 10.13 -12.51 13.77
N LEU A 264 9.56 -11.62 12.94
CA LEU A 264 8.13 -11.34 12.91
C LEU A 264 7.57 -11.61 11.51
N SER A 265 6.34 -12.11 11.42
CA SER A 265 5.66 -12.26 10.13
C SER A 265 4.15 -12.27 10.27
N THR A 266 3.45 -12.11 9.14
CA THR A 266 2.01 -12.30 9.06
C THR A 266 1.64 -13.41 8.08
N GLY A 267 0.42 -13.91 8.20
CA GLY A 267 -0.15 -14.85 7.24
C GLY A 267 -1.67 -14.88 7.31
N HIS A 268 -2.28 -15.31 6.22
CA HIS A 268 -3.73 -15.46 6.14
C HIS A 268 -4.16 -16.79 6.74
N ALA A 269 -4.90 -16.74 7.86
CA ALA A 269 -5.58 -17.89 8.44
C ALA A 269 -6.78 -17.41 9.25
N ASN A 270 -7.80 -18.28 9.37
CA ASN A 270 -9.01 -17.97 10.13
C ASN A 270 -8.81 -18.20 11.64
N SER A 271 -7.78 -18.94 12.02
CA SER A 271 -7.42 -19.18 13.42
C SER A 271 -5.90 -19.45 13.55
N PRO A 272 -5.33 -19.33 14.76
CA PRO A 272 -3.94 -19.70 15.01
C PRO A 272 -3.65 -21.18 14.67
N LYS A 273 -4.61 -22.06 14.89
CA LYS A 273 -4.49 -23.49 14.56
C LYS A 273 -4.40 -23.71 13.06
N ASP A 274 -5.24 -23.01 12.29
CA ASP A 274 -5.21 -23.12 10.82
C ASP A 274 -3.90 -22.57 10.25
N MET A 275 -3.30 -21.56 10.88
CA MET A 275 -2.00 -21.04 10.49
C MET A 275 -0.88 -22.07 10.61
N LEU A 276 -0.92 -22.91 11.63
CA LEU A 276 0.08 -23.96 11.84
C LEU A 276 -0.08 -25.15 10.88
N THR A 277 -1.22 -25.29 10.25
CA THR A 277 -1.53 -26.42 9.34
C THR A 277 -1.46 -26.02 7.86
N ARG A 278 -1.32 -24.75 7.57
CA ARG A 278 -1.22 -24.22 6.21
C ARG A 278 0.23 -24.14 5.75
#